data_072643985a28255a7f14ccb21988954e
#
_entry.id   072643985a28255a7f14ccb21988954e
#
_cell.length_a   1.000
_cell.length_b   1.000
_cell.length_c   1.000
_cell.angle_alpha   90.00
_cell.angle_beta   90.00
_cell.angle_gamma   90.00
#
_symmetry.space_group_name_H-M   'P 1'
#
loop_
_entity.id
_entity.type
_entity.pdbx_description
1 polymer ?
#
loop_
_entity_poly.entity_id
_entity_poly.type
_entity_poly.pdbx_seq_one_letter_code
_entity_poly.pdbx_strand_id
1 'polypeptide(L)'
;ESGLRVPMIAYFPPKWQHLAGKEASGKEYSLVNFTDLGPTVLSLAGVKPPKHMQGKALYGKYASDEKREIQFALAANQLHHFMPVRAATDGRFKYIRSYIPYRQFALRNYYQWGMPSNKAWDKLVLGGHNTNPDWAQTFNAHPAEMLFDLEKDPGELHNLSDSPEYAEVLAKMRKALSEHIRSTKDLGFFMPTSRVNTTLYDKVRKEKYPLNELYNLVELAGTAKASDASVFEKALSSQYPEMRYWASVGLAQLGIKGELQVCPPTLLTLMNDADPYIACEAAYAAAYLGETSKGIERLNHPAKEADRKVGYSLLECLSLDKAMQPAIRTHLADLKEKAEILPRKANEDAGLMARGILVNLGEMNIKDLHGPESYKLGLKLNHGRRPMVPLPN
;
A
#
# COMPACT_ATOMS: atom_id res chain seq x y z
N GLU A 1 -9.37 -2.26 9.10
CA GLU A 1 -9.97 -3.48 9.68
C GLU A 1 -11.16 -3.99 8.87
N SER A 2 -12.09 -3.14 8.47
CA SER A 2 -13.33 -3.53 7.76
C SER A 2 -13.12 -4.38 6.49
N GLY A 3 -11.98 -4.23 5.81
CA GLY A 3 -11.64 -5.03 4.62
C GLY A 3 -11.02 -6.39 4.95
N LEU A 4 -10.58 -6.61 6.18
CA LEU A 4 -9.95 -7.85 6.63
C LEU A 4 -10.90 -8.70 7.51
N ARG A 5 -11.65 -8.05 8.39
CA ARG A 5 -12.62 -8.71 9.27
C ARG A 5 -14.00 -8.70 8.62
N VAL A 6 -14.22 -9.65 7.72
CA VAL A 6 -15.49 -9.79 6.99
C VAL A 6 -16.35 -10.90 7.61
N PRO A 7 -17.70 -10.75 7.63
CA PRO A 7 -18.58 -11.79 8.16
C PRO A 7 -18.53 -13.03 7.26
N MET A 8 -18.51 -14.20 7.89
CA MET A 8 -18.60 -15.51 7.22
C MET A 8 -19.67 -16.34 7.89
N ILE A 9 -20.55 -16.94 7.09
CA ILE A 9 -21.60 -17.83 7.55
C ILE A 9 -21.47 -19.15 6.79
N ALA A 10 -21.38 -20.27 7.52
CA ALA A 10 -21.43 -21.59 6.94
C ALA A 10 -22.74 -22.27 7.36
N TYR A 11 -23.55 -22.70 6.39
CA TYR A 11 -24.80 -23.41 6.62
C TYR A 11 -24.72 -24.83 6.04
N PHE A 12 -25.01 -25.83 6.85
CA PHE A 12 -25.09 -27.22 6.46
C PHE A 12 -26.54 -27.69 6.51
N PRO A 13 -27.13 -28.03 5.35
CA PRO A 13 -28.45 -28.66 5.32
C PRO A 13 -28.46 -29.96 6.11
N PRO A 14 -29.63 -30.44 6.63
CA PRO A 14 -29.71 -31.63 7.47
C PRO A 14 -28.98 -32.85 6.91
N LYS A 15 -29.06 -33.08 5.61
CA LYS A 15 -28.35 -34.17 4.92
C LYS A 15 -26.83 -34.11 5.06
N TRP A 16 -26.25 -32.91 5.22
CA TRP A 16 -24.81 -32.67 5.20
C TRP A 16 -24.24 -32.22 6.55
N GLN A 17 -25.06 -32.18 7.62
CA GLN A 17 -24.63 -31.74 8.95
C GLN A 17 -23.43 -32.54 9.50
N HIS A 18 -23.30 -33.81 9.14
CA HIS A 18 -22.16 -34.65 9.53
C HIS A 18 -20.81 -34.11 8.99
N LEU A 19 -20.80 -33.20 8.01
CA LEU A 19 -19.59 -32.57 7.46
C LEU A 19 -19.20 -31.30 8.22
N ALA A 20 -20.08 -30.74 9.06
CA ALA A 20 -19.82 -29.51 9.81
C ALA A 20 -18.88 -29.70 11.01
N GLY A 21 -18.61 -30.96 11.43
CA GLY A 21 -17.79 -31.23 12.60
C GLY A 21 -18.57 -31.20 13.92
N LYS A 22 -17.85 -31.08 15.05
CA LYS A 22 -18.43 -31.23 16.39
C LYS A 22 -19.26 -30.01 16.84
N GLU A 23 -19.02 -28.84 16.27
CA GLU A 23 -19.68 -27.58 16.65
C GLU A 23 -20.63 -27.09 15.55
N ALA A 24 -21.71 -27.84 15.34
CA ALA A 24 -22.64 -27.58 14.22
C ALA A 24 -23.55 -26.35 14.42
N SER A 25 -23.47 -25.62 15.53
CA SER A 25 -24.22 -24.37 15.73
C SER A 25 -23.50 -23.44 16.70
N GLY A 26 -23.41 -22.15 16.36
CA GLY A 26 -22.80 -21.15 17.21
C GLY A 26 -21.93 -20.14 16.49
N LYS A 27 -21.19 -19.34 17.25
CA LYS A 27 -20.19 -18.40 16.76
C LYS A 27 -18.82 -19.04 16.89
N GLU A 28 -18.08 -19.08 15.78
CA GLU A 28 -16.67 -19.50 15.73
C GLU A 28 -15.78 -18.26 15.71
N TYR A 29 -14.76 -18.25 16.56
CA TYR A 29 -13.82 -17.13 16.69
C TYR A 29 -12.42 -17.46 16.15
N SER A 30 -12.27 -18.59 15.48
CA SER A 30 -11.01 -18.98 14.84
C SER A 30 -10.60 -18.02 13.73
N LEU A 31 -9.29 -17.83 13.58
CA LEU A 31 -8.74 -17.07 12.47
C LEU A 31 -8.88 -17.88 11.16
N VAL A 32 -9.68 -17.36 10.25
CA VAL A 32 -9.98 -17.96 8.94
C VAL A 32 -9.44 -17.06 7.84
N ASN A 33 -8.93 -17.66 6.77
CA ASN A 33 -8.46 -16.95 5.59
C ASN A 33 -9.18 -17.46 4.33
N PHE A 34 -9.32 -16.65 3.30
CA PHE A 34 -9.91 -17.09 2.03
C PHE A 34 -9.12 -18.20 1.33
N THR A 35 -7.82 -18.35 1.62
CA THR A 35 -7.03 -19.49 1.16
C THR A 35 -7.55 -20.83 1.71
N ASP A 36 -8.33 -20.81 2.80
CA ASP A 36 -8.91 -22.00 3.43
C ASP A 36 -10.15 -22.51 2.66
N LEU A 37 -10.78 -21.67 1.83
CA LEU A 37 -11.98 -22.04 1.09
C LEU A 37 -11.73 -23.15 0.06
N GLY A 38 -10.63 -23.07 -0.69
CA GLY A 38 -10.27 -24.08 -1.70
C GLY A 38 -10.12 -25.48 -1.10
N PRO A 39 -9.23 -25.69 -0.10
CA PRO A 39 -9.09 -26.96 0.57
C PRO A 39 -10.38 -27.40 1.29
N THR A 40 -11.20 -26.47 1.80
CA THR A 40 -12.48 -26.79 2.41
C THR A 40 -13.46 -27.39 1.40
N VAL A 41 -13.58 -26.81 0.22
CA VAL A 41 -14.44 -27.33 -0.87
C VAL A 41 -14.01 -28.76 -1.26
N LEU A 42 -12.71 -29.01 -1.43
CA LEU A 42 -12.20 -30.34 -1.72
C LEU A 42 -12.52 -31.32 -0.59
N SER A 43 -12.31 -30.92 0.66
CA SER A 43 -12.59 -31.74 1.83
C SER A 43 -14.07 -32.12 1.94
N LEU A 44 -14.98 -31.17 1.68
CA LEU A 44 -16.43 -31.41 1.64
C LEU A 44 -16.81 -32.37 0.52
N ALA A 45 -16.11 -32.34 -0.60
CA ALA A 45 -16.29 -33.29 -1.71
C ALA A 45 -15.62 -34.67 -1.45
N GLY A 46 -15.00 -34.87 -0.29
CA GLY A 46 -14.28 -36.08 0.03
C GLY A 46 -12.92 -36.26 -0.66
N VAL A 47 -12.44 -35.19 -1.31
CA VAL A 47 -11.15 -35.13 -2.02
C VAL A 47 -10.06 -34.57 -1.10
N LYS A 48 -8.93 -35.26 -1.00
CA LYS A 48 -7.81 -34.79 -0.18
C LYS A 48 -7.17 -33.55 -0.82
N PRO A 49 -7.07 -32.40 -0.10
CA PRO A 49 -6.41 -31.22 -0.60
C PRO A 49 -4.95 -31.46 -0.98
N PRO A 50 -4.47 -30.98 -2.13
CA PRO A 50 -3.08 -31.11 -2.54
C PRO A 50 -2.13 -30.37 -1.57
N LYS A 51 -0.91 -30.90 -1.39
CA LYS A 51 0.08 -30.33 -0.45
C LYS A 51 0.54 -28.90 -0.79
N HIS A 52 0.37 -28.43 -2.02
CA HIS A 52 0.72 -27.08 -2.42
C HIS A 52 -0.31 -26.02 -2.02
N MET A 53 -1.50 -26.41 -1.57
CA MET A 53 -2.48 -25.49 -1.01
C MET A 53 -2.01 -25.03 0.37
N GLN A 54 -1.91 -23.72 0.56
CA GLN A 54 -1.44 -23.11 1.81
C GLN A 54 -2.54 -23.01 2.88
N GLY A 55 -3.80 -23.00 2.46
CA GLY A 55 -4.95 -22.96 3.37
C GLY A 55 -5.23 -24.29 4.04
N LYS A 56 -6.03 -24.27 5.11
CA LYS A 56 -6.49 -25.43 5.88
C LYS A 56 -7.96 -25.70 5.59
N ALA A 57 -8.36 -26.94 5.41
CA ALA A 57 -9.77 -27.27 5.29
C ALA A 57 -10.48 -27.02 6.63
N LEU A 58 -11.56 -26.25 6.61
CA LEU A 58 -12.34 -25.90 7.79
C LEU A 58 -13.36 -26.98 8.14
N TYR A 59 -13.89 -27.67 7.12
CA TYR A 59 -14.97 -28.64 7.23
C TYR A 59 -14.73 -29.87 6.35
N GLY A 60 -15.49 -30.93 6.58
CA GLY A 60 -15.49 -32.16 5.77
C GLY A 60 -14.47 -33.20 6.22
N LYS A 61 -14.26 -34.22 5.37
CA LYS A 61 -13.43 -35.40 5.69
C LYS A 61 -11.99 -35.09 6.09
N TYR A 62 -11.44 -34.02 5.55
CA TYR A 62 -10.04 -33.63 5.74
C TYR A 62 -9.94 -32.28 6.48
N ALA A 63 -10.94 -31.93 7.30
CA ALA A 63 -10.88 -30.77 8.16
C ALA A 63 -9.64 -30.81 9.06
N SER A 64 -9.01 -29.67 9.26
CA SER A 64 -7.82 -29.54 10.11
C SER A 64 -8.21 -29.21 11.54
N ASP A 65 -7.67 -29.96 12.50
CA ASP A 65 -7.82 -29.64 13.93
C ASP A 65 -6.81 -28.57 14.40
N GLU A 66 -5.87 -28.19 13.53
CA GLU A 66 -4.84 -27.22 13.85
C GLU A 66 -5.40 -25.79 13.82
N LYS A 67 -5.46 -25.12 14.98
CA LYS A 67 -5.86 -23.72 15.08
C LYS A 67 -4.77 -22.81 14.55
N ARG A 68 -5.17 -21.76 13.81
CA ARG A 68 -4.26 -20.72 13.37
C ARG A 68 -4.06 -19.72 14.51
N GLU A 69 -2.82 -19.56 14.96
CA GLU A 69 -2.48 -18.59 16.02
C GLU A 69 -2.29 -17.18 15.49
N ILE A 70 -1.76 -17.05 14.27
CA ILE A 70 -1.52 -15.75 13.64
C ILE A 70 -2.02 -15.79 12.19
N GLN A 71 -2.79 -14.79 11.82
CA GLN A 71 -3.23 -14.54 10.45
C GLN A 71 -2.42 -13.41 9.85
N PHE A 72 -2.04 -13.56 8.58
CA PHE A 72 -1.29 -12.55 7.84
C PHE A 72 -2.14 -11.92 6.76
N ALA A 73 -1.88 -10.63 6.51
CA ALA A 73 -2.51 -9.89 5.44
C ALA A 73 -1.46 -9.04 4.70
N LEU A 74 -1.77 -8.70 3.47
CA LEU A 74 -0.87 -7.91 2.63
C LEU A 74 -1.62 -6.91 1.76
N ALA A 75 -0.96 -5.77 1.52
CA ALA A 75 -1.21 -4.87 0.40
C ALA A 75 0.14 -4.56 -0.25
N ALA A 76 0.18 -4.45 -1.57
CA ALA A 76 1.41 -4.11 -2.28
C ALA A 76 1.19 -2.97 -3.26
N ASN A 77 0.13 -3.05 -4.06
CA ASN A 77 -0.18 -2.07 -5.07
C ASN A 77 -1.62 -1.60 -4.94
N GLN A 78 -1.80 -0.31 -5.09
CA GLN A 78 -3.10 0.31 -5.27
C GLN A 78 -3.10 1.00 -6.63
N LEU A 79 -3.52 0.26 -7.67
CA LEU A 79 -3.33 0.65 -9.05
C LEU A 79 -1.83 0.86 -9.37
N HIS A 80 -1.42 2.11 -9.66
CA HIS A 80 -0.04 2.48 -9.94
C HIS A 80 0.77 2.85 -8.69
N HIS A 81 0.14 2.97 -7.53
CA HIS A 81 0.84 3.24 -6.28
C HIS A 81 1.45 1.97 -5.73
N PHE A 82 2.77 1.89 -5.76
CA PHE A 82 3.51 0.80 -5.13
C PHE A 82 3.83 1.16 -3.68
N MET A 83 3.10 0.56 -2.77
CA MET A 83 3.20 0.84 -1.34
C MET A 83 3.00 -0.45 -0.54
N PRO A 84 4.05 -1.28 -0.43
CA PRO A 84 3.96 -2.54 0.29
C PRO A 84 3.70 -2.33 1.78
N VAL A 85 2.64 -3.00 2.25
CA VAL A 85 2.26 -3.08 3.66
C VAL A 85 1.99 -4.54 3.99
N ARG A 86 2.37 -4.97 5.18
CA ARG A 86 2.08 -6.30 5.70
C ARG A 86 1.47 -6.19 7.08
N ALA A 87 0.62 -7.13 7.43
CA ALA A 87 0.03 -7.20 8.75
C ALA A 87 0.04 -8.63 9.30
N ALA A 88 0.11 -8.74 10.63
CA ALA A 88 -0.08 -9.95 11.39
C ALA A 88 -1.08 -9.70 12.51
N THR A 89 -2.00 -10.63 12.76
CA THR A 89 -2.96 -10.54 13.86
C THR A 89 -3.17 -11.90 14.51
N ASP A 90 -3.31 -11.90 15.85
CA ASP A 90 -3.73 -13.07 16.62
C ASP A 90 -5.23 -13.04 16.97
N GLY A 91 -5.96 -12.07 16.39
CA GLY A 91 -7.38 -11.84 16.65
C GLY A 91 -7.64 -10.71 17.64
N ARG A 92 -6.73 -10.45 18.58
CA ARG A 92 -6.77 -9.31 19.51
C ARG A 92 -5.79 -8.22 19.09
N PHE A 93 -4.50 -8.55 18.96
CA PHE A 93 -3.50 -7.59 18.53
C PHE A 93 -3.33 -7.64 17.02
N LYS A 94 -3.17 -6.47 16.42
CA LYS A 94 -2.85 -6.32 15.01
C LYS A 94 -1.60 -5.48 14.84
N TYR A 95 -0.57 -6.08 14.27
CA TYR A 95 0.66 -5.43 13.89
C TYR A 95 0.66 -5.13 12.41
N ILE A 96 0.98 -3.90 12.04
CA ILE A 96 1.10 -3.44 10.65
C ILE A 96 2.51 -2.94 10.41
N ARG A 97 3.15 -3.42 9.36
CA ARG A 97 4.44 -2.98 8.87
C ARG A 97 4.28 -2.26 7.54
N SER A 98 4.59 -0.97 7.50
CA SER A 98 4.74 -0.20 6.28
C SER A 98 6.21 -0.10 5.91
N TYR A 99 6.53 -0.37 4.64
CA TYR A 99 7.91 -0.35 4.16
C TYR A 99 8.29 0.98 3.48
N ILE A 100 7.30 1.86 3.25
CA ILE A 100 7.49 3.20 2.71
C ILE A 100 6.67 4.20 3.56
N PRO A 101 7.08 4.45 4.82
CA PRO A 101 6.26 5.16 5.81
C PRO A 101 6.05 6.65 5.51
N TYR A 102 6.88 7.26 4.68
CA TYR A 102 6.75 8.66 4.29
C TYR A 102 5.62 8.93 3.28
N ARG A 103 5.03 7.90 2.69
CA ARG A 103 3.87 8.04 1.80
C ARG A 103 2.58 8.00 2.61
N GLN A 104 1.65 8.88 2.25
CA GLN A 104 0.30 8.83 2.79
C GLN A 104 -0.48 7.61 2.25
N PHE A 105 -1.40 7.04 3.05
CA PHE A 105 -2.28 5.97 2.56
C PHE A 105 -3.33 6.50 1.57
N ALA A 106 -3.75 7.75 1.72
CA ALA A 106 -4.74 8.40 0.86
C ALA A 106 -4.15 8.90 -0.47
N LEU A 107 -3.33 8.08 -1.16
CA LEU A 107 -2.82 8.40 -2.48
C LEU A 107 -3.94 8.38 -3.52
N ARG A 108 -4.05 9.45 -4.29
CA ARG A 108 -5.18 9.63 -5.21
C ARG A 108 -5.06 8.76 -6.44
N ASN A 109 -6.16 8.09 -6.72
CA ASN A 109 -6.38 7.39 -7.98
C ASN A 109 -7.85 7.55 -8.38
N TYR A 110 -8.10 7.49 -9.67
CA TYR A 110 -9.42 7.69 -10.24
C TYR A 110 -10.47 6.72 -9.70
N TYR A 111 -10.12 5.46 -9.50
CA TYR A 111 -11.06 4.42 -9.09
C TYR A 111 -11.63 4.69 -7.69
N GLN A 112 -10.77 4.91 -6.71
CA GLN A 112 -11.21 5.15 -5.32
C GLN A 112 -11.80 6.54 -5.14
N TRP A 113 -11.13 7.57 -5.66
CA TRP A 113 -11.60 8.94 -5.55
C TRP A 113 -12.76 9.27 -6.50
N GLY A 114 -13.17 8.33 -7.34
CA GLY A 114 -14.45 8.33 -8.01
C GLY A 114 -15.65 8.15 -7.07
N MET A 115 -15.43 7.54 -5.89
CA MET A 115 -16.50 7.24 -4.93
C MET A 115 -16.94 8.49 -4.15
N PRO A 116 -18.26 8.70 -3.93
CA PRO A 116 -18.77 9.85 -3.21
C PRO A 116 -18.22 9.97 -1.77
N SER A 117 -18.01 8.85 -1.07
CA SER A 117 -17.43 8.81 0.27
C SER A 117 -16.04 9.40 0.33
N ASN A 118 -15.15 9.01 -0.59
CA ASN A 118 -13.78 9.52 -0.62
C ASN A 118 -13.73 11.00 -1.01
N LYS A 119 -14.62 11.45 -1.91
CA LYS A 119 -14.77 12.87 -2.23
C LYS A 119 -15.26 13.70 -1.04
N ALA A 120 -16.21 13.18 -0.28
CA ALA A 120 -16.69 13.83 0.94
C ALA A 120 -15.58 13.91 2.00
N TRP A 121 -14.78 12.86 2.11
CA TRP A 121 -13.64 12.81 3.02
C TRP A 121 -12.55 13.83 2.65
N ASP A 122 -12.16 13.91 1.38
CA ASP A 122 -11.27 14.96 0.89
C ASP A 122 -11.76 16.37 1.27
N LYS A 123 -13.04 16.66 1.00
CA LYS A 123 -13.63 17.97 1.33
C LYS A 123 -13.61 18.25 2.83
N LEU A 124 -13.85 17.24 3.64
CA LEU A 124 -13.84 17.38 5.10
C LEU A 124 -12.43 17.68 5.62
N VAL A 125 -11.44 16.88 5.21
CA VAL A 125 -10.07 16.99 5.72
C VAL A 125 -9.35 18.20 5.13
N LEU A 126 -9.31 18.33 3.80
CA LEU A 126 -8.58 19.40 3.13
C LEU A 126 -9.34 20.73 3.11
N GLY A 127 -10.67 20.69 3.26
CA GLY A 127 -11.51 21.89 3.35
C GLY A 127 -11.47 22.60 4.69
N GLY A 128 -10.70 22.09 5.67
CA GLY A 128 -10.59 22.68 7.00
C GLY A 128 -11.82 22.47 7.90
N HIS A 129 -12.72 21.57 7.52
CA HIS A 129 -13.93 21.20 8.30
C HIS A 129 -13.73 19.97 9.17
N ASN A 130 -12.50 19.50 9.29
CA ASN A 130 -12.15 18.33 10.09
C ASN A 130 -12.17 18.67 11.58
N THR A 131 -13.15 18.16 12.28
CA THR A 131 -13.29 18.33 13.74
C THR A 131 -12.65 17.21 14.56
N ASN A 132 -12.24 16.11 13.88
CA ASN A 132 -11.55 14.98 14.51
C ASN A 132 -10.22 14.74 13.80
N PRO A 133 -9.06 14.94 14.47
CA PRO A 133 -7.75 14.76 13.87
C PRO A 133 -7.50 13.33 13.36
N ASP A 134 -8.16 12.32 13.94
CA ASP A 134 -8.00 10.93 13.53
C ASP A 134 -8.46 10.69 12.08
N TRP A 135 -9.42 11.47 11.59
CA TRP A 135 -9.89 11.37 10.22
C TRP A 135 -8.86 11.81 9.18
N ALA A 136 -7.84 12.55 9.60
CA ALA A 136 -6.75 13.02 8.74
C ALA A 136 -5.54 12.07 8.71
N GLN A 137 -5.47 11.06 9.58
CA GLN A 137 -4.28 10.20 9.70
C GLN A 137 -3.87 9.57 8.38
N THR A 138 -4.82 9.13 7.55
CA THR A 138 -4.54 8.49 6.26
C THR A 138 -3.99 9.45 5.20
N PHE A 139 -4.13 10.77 5.40
CA PHE A 139 -3.61 11.82 4.52
C PHE A 139 -2.19 12.26 4.89
N ASN A 140 -1.63 11.71 5.95
CA ASN A 140 -0.30 12.04 6.42
C ASN A 140 0.67 10.86 6.21
N ALA A 141 1.97 11.13 6.30
CA ALA A 141 2.96 10.11 6.55
C ALA A 141 2.62 9.34 7.83
N HIS A 142 3.02 8.09 7.92
CA HIS A 142 2.66 7.23 9.04
C HIS A 142 3.90 6.50 9.60
N PRO A 143 3.83 5.95 10.82
CA PRO A 143 4.93 5.17 11.37
C PRO A 143 5.22 3.92 10.52
N ALA A 144 6.49 3.50 10.51
CA ALA A 144 6.89 2.26 9.85
C ALA A 144 6.26 1.03 10.52
N GLU A 145 5.96 1.13 11.80
CA GLU A 145 5.35 0.07 12.60
C GLU A 145 4.15 0.60 13.35
N MET A 146 3.08 -0.15 13.33
CA MET A 146 1.86 0.16 14.07
C MET A 146 1.36 -1.11 14.76
N LEU A 147 0.96 -0.98 16.02
CA LEU A 147 0.37 -2.05 16.82
C LEU A 147 -0.95 -1.55 17.43
N PHE A 148 -2.00 -2.32 17.31
CA PHE A 148 -3.32 -2.00 17.84
C PHE A 148 -3.89 -3.14 18.67
N ASP A 149 -4.55 -2.82 19.79
CA ASP A 149 -5.37 -3.75 20.57
C ASP A 149 -6.82 -3.62 20.09
N LEU A 150 -7.25 -4.52 19.21
CA LEU A 150 -8.57 -4.45 18.56
C LEU A 150 -9.75 -4.64 19.51
N GLU A 151 -9.53 -5.13 20.74
CA GLU A 151 -10.56 -5.21 21.78
C GLU A 151 -10.81 -3.83 22.41
N LYS A 152 -9.75 -3.03 22.59
CA LYS A 152 -9.83 -1.70 23.20
C LYS A 152 -10.01 -0.60 22.15
N ASP A 153 -9.44 -0.79 20.96
CA ASP A 153 -9.40 0.16 19.87
C ASP A 153 -9.75 -0.51 18.52
N PRO A 154 -11.03 -0.87 18.31
CA PRO A 154 -11.48 -1.51 17.07
C PRO A 154 -11.39 -0.60 15.85
N GLY A 155 -11.19 0.71 16.05
CA GLY A 155 -10.99 1.71 14.99
C GLY A 155 -9.54 1.88 14.55
N GLU A 156 -8.57 1.27 15.25
CA GLU A 156 -7.13 1.38 14.94
C GLU A 156 -6.64 2.84 14.95
N LEU A 157 -7.05 3.60 15.96
CA LEU A 157 -6.73 5.04 16.06
C LEU A 157 -5.48 5.30 16.92
N HIS A 158 -5.17 4.41 17.87
CA HIS A 158 -4.11 4.59 18.84
C HIS A 158 -2.99 3.58 18.63
N ASN A 159 -1.90 4.02 18.01
CA ASN A 159 -0.73 3.17 17.78
C ASN A 159 0.02 2.91 19.08
N LEU A 160 0.21 1.63 19.43
CA LEU A 160 0.88 1.14 20.62
C LEU A 160 2.34 0.73 20.39
N SER A 161 2.90 0.92 19.18
CA SER A 161 4.23 0.41 18.82
C SER A 161 5.36 0.99 19.69
N ASP A 162 5.18 2.19 20.22
CA ASP A 162 6.18 2.87 21.06
C ASP A 162 5.90 2.69 22.56
N SER A 163 4.85 1.95 22.93
CA SER A 163 4.50 1.72 24.33
C SER A 163 5.31 0.57 24.92
N PRO A 164 6.09 0.80 25.99
CA PRO A 164 6.87 -0.25 26.64
C PRO A 164 6.05 -1.44 27.14
N GLU A 165 4.80 -1.20 27.54
CA GLU A 165 3.86 -2.24 28.02
C GLU A 165 3.61 -3.32 26.94
N TYR A 166 3.65 -2.95 25.66
CA TYR A 166 3.37 -3.85 24.55
C TYR A 166 4.61 -4.32 23.79
N ALA A 167 5.81 -4.05 24.32
CA ALA A 167 7.08 -4.37 23.65
C ALA A 167 7.23 -5.87 23.29
N GLU A 168 6.81 -6.76 24.19
CA GLU A 168 6.85 -8.22 23.95
C GLU A 168 5.89 -8.65 22.85
N VAL A 169 4.66 -8.11 22.85
CA VAL A 169 3.66 -8.38 21.81
C VAL A 169 4.19 -7.88 20.47
N LEU A 170 4.71 -6.67 20.41
CA LEU A 170 5.31 -6.09 19.21
C LEU A 170 6.45 -6.96 18.68
N ALA A 171 7.36 -7.40 19.54
CA ALA A 171 8.48 -8.26 19.16
C ALA A 171 8.00 -9.62 18.61
N LYS A 172 7.02 -10.25 19.26
CA LYS A 172 6.41 -11.50 18.81
C LYS A 172 5.79 -11.34 17.41
N MET A 173 4.98 -10.31 17.21
CA MET A 173 4.30 -10.07 15.92
C MET A 173 5.27 -9.71 14.80
N ARG A 174 6.28 -8.88 15.09
CA ARG A 174 7.36 -8.52 14.16
C ARG A 174 8.12 -9.77 13.69
N LYS A 175 8.52 -10.62 14.63
CA LYS A 175 9.21 -11.89 14.35
C LYS A 175 8.35 -12.80 13.47
N ALA A 176 7.10 -13.03 13.85
CA ALA A 176 6.19 -13.89 13.10
C ALA A 176 5.96 -13.39 11.66
N LEU A 177 5.82 -12.08 11.48
CA LEU A 177 5.65 -11.48 10.16
C LEU A 177 6.91 -11.65 9.30
N SER A 178 8.10 -11.39 9.85
CA SER A 178 9.37 -11.55 9.13
C SER A 178 9.61 -13.02 8.72
N GLU A 179 9.32 -13.97 9.60
CA GLU A 179 9.41 -15.40 9.30
C GLU A 179 8.41 -15.80 8.21
N HIS A 180 7.19 -15.29 8.26
CA HIS A 180 6.18 -15.55 7.22
C HIS A 180 6.62 -15.04 5.84
N ILE A 181 7.08 -13.80 5.75
CA ILE A 181 7.60 -13.20 4.50
C ILE A 181 8.69 -14.09 3.87
N ARG A 182 9.64 -14.55 4.69
CA ARG A 182 10.77 -15.37 4.22
C ARG A 182 10.37 -16.78 3.83
N SER A 183 9.53 -17.43 4.65
CA SER A 183 9.08 -18.81 4.41
C SER A 183 8.17 -18.92 3.19
N THR A 184 7.33 -17.93 2.95
CA THR A 184 6.44 -17.88 1.78
C THR A 184 7.12 -17.34 0.53
N LYS A 185 8.36 -16.81 0.65
CA LYS A 185 9.08 -16.13 -0.42
C LYS A 185 8.23 -15.01 -1.03
N ASP A 186 7.78 -14.08 -0.17
CA ASP A 186 6.87 -13.00 -0.55
C ASP A 186 7.44 -12.14 -1.67
N LEU A 187 6.80 -12.16 -2.85
CA LEU A 187 7.20 -11.42 -4.04
C LEU A 187 6.52 -10.03 -4.14
N GLY A 188 5.79 -9.61 -3.14
CA GLY A 188 5.09 -8.32 -3.13
C GLY A 188 6.00 -7.11 -2.90
N PHE A 189 7.31 -7.30 -2.82
CA PHE A 189 8.33 -6.24 -2.76
C PHE A 189 8.96 -5.94 -4.13
N PHE A 190 8.50 -6.62 -5.18
CA PHE A 190 8.86 -6.34 -6.56
C PHE A 190 7.93 -5.26 -7.12
N MET A 191 8.50 -4.29 -7.84
CA MET A 191 7.74 -3.21 -8.44
C MET A 191 6.73 -3.73 -9.49
N PRO A 192 5.66 -2.99 -9.80
CA PRO A 192 4.68 -3.38 -10.82
C PRO A 192 5.28 -3.70 -12.17
N THR A 193 6.33 -2.97 -12.57
CA THR A 193 7.10 -3.16 -13.80
C THR A 193 7.90 -4.46 -13.85
N SER A 194 8.26 -5.04 -12.72
CA SER A 194 8.99 -6.31 -12.64
C SER A 194 8.22 -7.50 -13.22
N ARG A 195 6.91 -7.34 -13.47
CA ARG A 195 6.02 -8.38 -14.01
C ARG A 195 5.95 -8.44 -15.53
N VAL A 196 6.71 -7.63 -16.22
CA VAL A 196 6.68 -7.58 -17.68
C VAL A 196 7.34 -8.82 -18.27
N ASN A 197 6.62 -9.52 -19.15
CA ASN A 197 7.06 -10.68 -19.95
C ASN A 197 7.36 -12.00 -19.21
N THR A 198 7.23 -12.06 -17.88
CA THR A 198 7.40 -13.32 -17.12
C THR A 198 6.63 -13.27 -15.80
N THR A 199 6.36 -14.43 -15.21
CA THR A 199 5.85 -14.45 -13.83
C THR A 199 7.02 -14.11 -12.88
N LEU A 200 6.73 -13.40 -11.79
CA LEU A 200 7.75 -13.12 -10.76
C LEU A 200 8.34 -14.42 -10.19
N TYR A 201 7.52 -15.46 -10.07
CA TYR A 201 7.97 -16.77 -9.62
C TYR A 201 9.04 -17.36 -10.54
N ASP A 202 8.82 -17.32 -11.84
CA ASP A 202 9.79 -17.82 -12.83
C ASP A 202 11.06 -16.99 -12.84
N LYS A 203 10.95 -15.66 -12.78
CA LYS A 203 12.09 -14.75 -12.67
C LYS A 203 12.96 -15.11 -11.47
N VAL A 204 12.38 -15.19 -10.30
CA VAL A 204 13.12 -15.47 -9.05
C VAL A 204 13.77 -16.86 -9.08
N ARG A 205 13.05 -17.87 -9.59
CA ARG A 205 13.57 -19.23 -9.68
C ARG A 205 14.70 -19.38 -10.71
N LYS A 206 14.54 -18.82 -11.90
CA LYS A 206 15.52 -18.93 -13.00
C LYS A 206 16.77 -18.13 -12.71
N GLU A 207 16.64 -16.93 -12.19
CA GLU A 207 17.75 -16.01 -11.90
C GLU A 207 18.44 -16.30 -10.56
N LYS A 208 17.93 -17.25 -9.77
CA LYS A 208 18.40 -17.51 -8.40
C LYS A 208 18.45 -16.23 -7.58
N TYR A 209 17.40 -15.41 -7.70
CA TYR A 209 17.32 -14.08 -7.14
C TYR A 209 17.61 -14.10 -5.61
N PRO A 210 18.44 -13.19 -5.09
CA PRO A 210 18.84 -13.18 -3.67
C PRO A 210 17.73 -12.58 -2.78
N LEU A 211 16.62 -13.30 -2.61
CA LEU A 211 15.44 -12.82 -1.88
C LEU A 211 15.74 -12.40 -0.45
N ASN A 212 16.62 -13.11 0.25
CA ASN A 212 16.95 -12.74 1.63
C ASN A 212 17.70 -11.41 1.71
N GLU A 213 18.54 -11.11 0.74
CA GLU A 213 19.22 -9.81 0.65
C GLU A 213 18.21 -8.70 0.34
N LEU A 214 17.24 -8.97 -0.56
CA LEU A 214 16.15 -8.05 -0.82
C LEU A 214 15.34 -7.77 0.45
N TYR A 215 14.92 -8.81 1.17
CA TYR A 215 14.14 -8.64 2.41
C TYR A 215 14.91 -7.86 3.48
N ASN A 216 16.21 -8.10 3.63
CA ASN A 216 17.04 -7.33 4.55
C ASN A 216 17.07 -5.85 4.15
N LEU A 217 17.25 -5.56 2.87
CA LEU A 217 17.27 -4.18 2.37
C LEU A 217 15.92 -3.49 2.53
N VAL A 218 14.81 -4.20 2.26
CA VAL A 218 13.43 -3.72 2.46
C VAL A 218 13.16 -3.37 3.92
N GLU A 219 13.51 -4.27 4.84
CA GLU A 219 13.34 -4.03 6.27
C GLU A 219 14.13 -2.81 6.73
N LEU A 220 15.37 -2.69 6.26
CA LEU A 220 16.24 -1.58 6.58
C LEU A 220 15.70 -0.25 6.03
N ALA A 221 15.23 -0.24 4.78
CA ALA A 221 14.73 0.97 4.11
C ALA A 221 13.56 1.62 4.87
N GLY A 222 12.63 0.82 5.38
CA GLY A 222 11.46 1.33 6.11
C GLY A 222 11.79 1.99 7.45
N THR A 223 12.95 1.67 8.05
CA THR A 223 13.40 2.19 9.37
C THR A 223 14.78 2.82 9.33
N ALA A 224 15.25 3.19 8.13
CA ALA A 224 16.61 3.68 7.88
C ALA A 224 17.14 4.67 8.94
N LYS A 225 18.39 4.50 9.31
CA LYS A 225 19.17 5.36 10.19
C LYS A 225 20.44 5.81 9.48
N ALA A 226 21.06 6.87 9.90
CA ALA A 226 22.29 7.40 9.30
C ALA A 226 23.39 6.35 9.11
N SER A 227 23.52 5.39 10.04
CA SER A 227 24.47 4.27 9.95
C SER A 227 24.25 3.36 8.75
N ASP A 228 23.06 3.39 8.15
CA ASP A 228 22.67 2.49 7.06
C ASP A 228 22.96 3.08 5.68
N ALA A 229 23.37 4.36 5.60
CA ALA A 229 23.58 5.08 4.36
C ALA A 229 24.49 4.33 3.37
N SER A 230 25.63 3.81 3.87
CA SER A 230 26.60 3.07 3.03
C SER A 230 26.02 1.78 2.41
N VAL A 231 25.07 1.13 3.10
CA VAL A 231 24.38 -0.06 2.60
C VAL A 231 23.50 0.33 1.40
N PHE A 232 22.75 1.42 1.53
CA PHE A 232 21.91 1.92 0.44
C PHE A 232 22.76 2.42 -0.73
N GLU A 233 23.80 3.21 -0.49
CA GLU A 233 24.69 3.69 -1.56
C GLU A 233 25.30 2.55 -2.38
N LYS A 234 25.76 1.48 -1.71
CA LYS A 234 26.25 0.27 -2.39
C LYS A 234 25.14 -0.39 -3.23
N ALA A 235 23.93 -0.47 -2.71
CA ALA A 235 22.80 -1.14 -3.37
C ALA A 235 22.27 -0.35 -4.58
N LEU A 236 22.53 0.97 -4.72
CA LEU A 236 22.20 1.75 -5.91
C LEU A 236 22.85 1.21 -7.19
N SER A 237 24.00 0.55 -7.07
CA SER A 237 24.73 -0.04 -8.22
C SER A 237 24.40 -1.51 -8.45
N SER A 238 23.39 -2.05 -7.80
CA SER A 238 22.99 -3.45 -7.95
C SER A 238 22.51 -3.77 -9.37
N GLN A 239 22.86 -4.96 -9.86
CA GLN A 239 22.29 -5.48 -11.10
C GLN A 239 20.77 -5.73 -11.01
N TYR A 240 20.25 -5.91 -9.80
CA TYR A 240 18.83 -6.17 -9.54
C TYR A 240 18.06 -4.86 -9.40
N PRO A 241 17.05 -4.60 -10.26
CA PRO A 241 16.25 -3.37 -10.23
C PRO A 241 15.60 -3.10 -8.85
N GLU A 242 15.09 -4.14 -8.22
CA GLU A 242 14.42 -4.03 -6.93
C GLU A 242 15.38 -3.55 -5.83
N MET A 243 16.65 -3.97 -5.89
CA MET A 243 17.66 -3.49 -4.92
C MET A 243 17.93 -1.99 -5.11
N ARG A 244 18.02 -1.50 -6.36
CA ARG A 244 18.20 -0.07 -6.64
C ARG A 244 17.00 0.75 -6.17
N TYR A 245 15.79 0.23 -6.39
CA TYR A 245 14.55 0.85 -5.92
C TYR A 245 14.55 1.00 -4.39
N TRP A 246 14.75 -0.10 -3.66
CA TRP A 246 14.72 -0.08 -2.19
C TRP A 246 15.87 0.70 -1.57
N ALA A 247 17.02 0.77 -2.22
CA ALA A 247 18.10 1.67 -1.84
C ALA A 247 17.66 3.14 -1.94
N SER A 248 16.98 3.53 -3.02
CA SER A 248 16.43 4.87 -3.19
C SER A 248 15.38 5.19 -2.11
N VAL A 249 14.52 4.22 -1.75
CA VAL A 249 13.56 4.35 -0.63
C VAL A 249 14.28 4.63 0.69
N GLY A 250 15.34 3.87 1.00
CA GLY A 250 16.14 4.06 2.23
C GLY A 250 16.81 5.43 2.28
N LEU A 251 17.39 5.89 1.17
CA LEU A 251 18.00 7.22 1.07
C LEU A 251 16.95 8.35 1.17
N ALA A 252 15.76 8.17 0.59
CA ALA A 252 14.65 9.11 0.76
C ALA A 252 14.28 9.25 2.24
N GLN A 253 14.18 8.15 2.97
CA GLN A 253 13.88 8.13 4.40
C GLN A 253 14.94 8.88 5.21
N LEU A 254 16.23 8.70 4.90
CA LEU A 254 17.32 9.44 5.55
C LEU A 254 17.26 10.94 5.26
N GLY A 255 16.98 11.32 4.01
CA GLY A 255 16.82 12.72 3.62
C GLY A 255 15.65 13.41 4.32
N ILE A 256 14.48 12.75 4.39
CA ILE A 256 13.29 13.25 5.09
C ILE A 256 13.55 13.47 6.58
N LYS A 257 14.33 12.58 7.22
CA LYS A 257 14.72 12.71 8.62
C LYS A 257 15.83 13.74 8.87
N GLY A 258 16.46 14.27 7.81
CA GLY A 258 17.64 15.12 7.91
C GLY A 258 18.93 14.39 8.35
N GLU A 259 18.91 13.06 8.33
CA GLU A 259 20.05 12.21 8.74
C GLU A 259 21.08 12.05 7.61
N LEU A 260 20.74 12.41 6.38
CA LEU A 260 21.63 12.54 5.22
C LEU A 260 21.22 13.78 4.44
N GLN A 261 22.20 14.60 4.00
CA GLN A 261 21.94 15.86 3.30
C GLN A 261 22.64 15.98 1.95
N VAL A 262 23.45 14.98 1.60
CA VAL A 262 24.22 14.99 0.34
C VAL A 262 23.72 13.86 -0.55
N CYS A 263 23.32 14.23 -1.75
CA CYS A 263 22.83 13.28 -2.76
C CYS A 263 24.00 12.48 -3.37
N PRO A 264 24.02 11.14 -3.25
CA PRO A 264 25.03 10.33 -3.90
C PRO A 264 24.98 10.49 -5.42
N PRO A 265 26.13 10.62 -6.13
CA PRO A 265 26.13 10.76 -7.60
C PRO A 265 25.42 9.62 -8.34
N THR A 266 25.52 8.39 -7.82
CA THR A 266 24.85 7.21 -8.38
C THR A 266 23.31 7.37 -8.32
N LEU A 267 22.78 7.99 -7.27
CA LEU A 267 21.34 8.27 -7.14
C LEU A 267 20.87 9.23 -8.25
N LEU A 268 21.65 10.28 -8.54
CA LEU A 268 21.35 11.19 -9.66
C LEU A 268 21.33 10.48 -11.00
N THR A 269 22.24 9.51 -11.20
CA THR A 269 22.22 8.67 -12.40
C THR A 269 20.94 7.86 -12.51
N LEU A 270 20.45 7.30 -11.40
CA LEU A 270 19.21 6.50 -11.34
C LEU A 270 17.95 7.30 -11.65
N MET A 271 17.96 8.63 -11.54
CA MET A 271 16.85 9.47 -12.02
C MET A 271 16.56 9.27 -13.52
N ASN A 272 17.52 8.70 -14.29
CA ASN A 272 17.37 8.36 -15.70
C ASN A 272 17.22 6.84 -15.93
N ASP A 273 16.96 6.05 -14.89
CA ASP A 273 16.71 4.62 -15.04
C ASP A 273 15.53 4.37 -16.00
N ALA A 274 15.61 3.30 -16.77
CA ALA A 274 14.55 2.91 -17.71
C ALA A 274 13.24 2.50 -17.01
N ASP A 275 13.34 2.07 -15.76
CA ASP A 275 12.19 1.75 -14.93
C ASP A 275 11.65 3.01 -14.27
N PRO A 276 10.38 3.40 -14.53
CA PRO A 276 9.80 4.64 -13.99
C PRO A 276 9.71 4.66 -12.47
N TYR A 277 9.55 3.52 -11.80
CA TYR A 277 9.51 3.47 -10.34
C TYR A 277 10.87 3.77 -9.73
N ILE A 278 11.96 3.22 -10.30
CA ILE A 278 13.33 3.51 -9.86
C ILE A 278 13.65 4.98 -10.10
N ALA A 279 13.39 5.46 -11.32
CA ALA A 279 13.70 6.82 -11.70
C ALA A 279 12.97 7.86 -10.85
N CYS A 280 11.68 7.65 -10.59
CA CYS A 280 10.88 8.56 -9.78
C CYS A 280 11.24 8.47 -8.29
N GLU A 281 11.55 7.28 -7.75
CA GLU A 281 11.98 7.14 -6.37
C GLU A 281 13.35 7.79 -6.13
N ALA A 282 14.28 7.61 -7.07
CA ALA A 282 15.58 8.29 -7.03
C ALA A 282 15.41 9.82 -7.08
N ALA A 283 14.48 10.34 -7.89
CA ALA A 283 14.19 11.75 -7.96
C ALA A 283 13.56 12.29 -6.66
N TYR A 284 12.66 11.52 -6.06
CA TYR A 284 12.08 11.85 -4.77
C TYR A 284 13.14 11.91 -3.66
N ALA A 285 14.03 10.92 -3.59
CA ALA A 285 15.14 10.91 -2.66
C ALA A 285 16.10 12.09 -2.89
N ALA A 286 16.46 12.38 -4.16
CA ALA A 286 17.34 13.48 -4.53
C ALA A 286 16.76 14.83 -4.08
N ALA A 287 15.44 15.01 -4.16
CA ALA A 287 14.77 16.24 -3.70
C ALA A 287 15.02 16.52 -2.21
N TYR A 288 15.07 15.49 -1.37
CA TYR A 288 15.37 15.63 0.07
C TYR A 288 16.87 15.64 0.39
N LEU A 289 17.72 15.26 -0.55
CA LEU A 289 19.18 15.16 -0.39
C LEU A 289 19.94 16.36 -1.03
N GLY A 290 19.31 17.53 -1.09
CA GLY A 290 19.93 18.76 -1.59
C GLY A 290 19.77 19.04 -3.08
N GLU A 291 19.23 18.12 -3.86
CA GLU A 291 18.99 18.30 -5.31
C GLU A 291 17.50 18.56 -5.61
N THR A 292 16.87 19.42 -4.80
CA THR A 292 15.42 19.66 -4.79
C THR A 292 14.87 20.00 -6.18
N SER A 293 15.48 20.96 -6.88
CA SER A 293 14.99 21.37 -8.20
C SER A 293 15.08 20.26 -9.24
N LYS A 294 16.19 19.52 -9.28
CA LYS A 294 16.36 18.38 -10.21
C LYS A 294 15.38 17.25 -9.93
N GLY A 295 15.18 16.93 -8.64
CA GLY A 295 14.24 15.90 -8.22
C GLY A 295 12.81 16.25 -8.65
N ILE A 296 12.35 17.45 -8.37
CA ILE A 296 11.00 17.91 -8.71
C ILE A 296 10.82 17.99 -10.23
N GLU A 297 11.80 18.54 -10.97
CA GLU A 297 11.81 18.59 -12.42
C GLU A 297 11.59 17.17 -13.01
N ARG A 298 12.35 16.18 -12.51
CA ARG A 298 12.24 14.80 -13.00
C ARG A 298 10.89 14.16 -12.68
N LEU A 299 10.29 14.47 -11.52
CA LEU A 299 8.95 13.98 -11.16
C LEU A 299 7.85 14.62 -12.01
N ASN A 300 8.01 15.89 -12.36
CA ASN A 300 7.06 16.62 -13.21
C ASN A 300 7.17 16.22 -14.69
N HIS A 301 8.38 15.91 -15.17
CA HIS A 301 8.67 15.55 -16.57
C HIS A 301 9.20 14.12 -16.70
N PRO A 302 8.29 13.12 -16.79
CA PRO A 302 8.69 11.72 -17.00
C PRO A 302 9.28 11.53 -18.40
N ALA A 303 10.10 10.48 -18.56
CA ALA A 303 10.64 10.11 -19.86
C ALA A 303 9.55 9.70 -20.87
N LYS A 304 8.44 9.15 -20.36
CA LYS A 304 7.25 8.79 -21.15
C LYS A 304 6.02 9.36 -20.47
N GLU A 305 5.10 9.93 -21.23
CA GLU A 305 3.85 10.49 -20.71
C GLU A 305 3.03 9.44 -19.92
N ALA A 306 3.05 8.19 -20.34
CA ALA A 306 2.38 7.09 -19.64
C ALA A 306 2.87 6.88 -18.19
N ASP A 307 4.07 7.31 -17.86
CA ASP A 307 4.71 7.16 -16.55
C ASP A 307 4.45 8.37 -15.63
N ARG A 308 3.81 9.43 -16.13
CA ARG A 308 3.52 10.66 -15.37
C ARG A 308 2.82 10.39 -14.04
N LYS A 309 1.88 9.44 -14.03
CA LYS A 309 1.17 9.04 -12.81
C LYS A 309 2.09 8.54 -11.69
N VAL A 310 3.23 7.92 -12.01
CA VAL A 310 4.22 7.48 -11.02
C VAL A 310 4.92 8.70 -10.41
N GLY A 311 5.39 9.64 -11.25
CA GLY A 311 6.02 10.87 -10.80
C GLY A 311 5.06 11.76 -9.99
N TYR A 312 3.84 11.95 -10.48
CA TYR A 312 2.84 12.80 -9.80
C TYR A 312 2.35 12.22 -8.48
N SER A 313 2.32 10.91 -8.32
CA SER A 313 2.06 10.26 -7.04
C SER A 313 3.07 10.69 -5.96
N LEU A 314 4.35 10.78 -6.33
CA LEU A 314 5.41 11.23 -5.43
C LEU A 314 5.44 12.76 -5.28
N LEU A 315 5.17 13.49 -6.34
CA LEU A 315 5.07 14.94 -6.31
C LEU A 315 3.90 15.40 -5.42
N GLU A 316 2.80 14.64 -5.40
CA GLU A 316 1.69 14.86 -4.47
C GLU A 316 2.12 14.70 -3.01
N CYS A 317 2.92 13.66 -2.69
CA CYS A 317 3.50 13.52 -1.36
C CYS A 317 4.43 14.70 -1.01
N LEU A 318 5.32 15.11 -1.94
CA LEU A 318 6.20 16.26 -1.74
C LEU A 318 5.42 17.55 -1.51
N SER A 319 4.26 17.74 -2.14
CA SER A 319 3.46 18.95 -2.03
C SER A 319 2.85 19.16 -0.64
N LEU A 320 2.84 18.15 0.21
CA LEU A 320 2.44 18.25 1.62
C LEU A 320 3.54 18.88 2.48
N ASP A 321 4.80 18.75 2.06
CA ASP A 321 5.93 19.36 2.75
C ASP A 321 6.09 20.82 2.33
N LYS A 322 5.88 21.72 3.31
CA LYS A 322 5.99 23.17 3.07
C LYS A 322 7.37 23.60 2.56
N ALA A 323 8.43 22.90 2.94
CA ALA A 323 9.78 23.20 2.47
C ALA A 323 9.97 22.91 0.98
N MET A 324 9.23 21.97 0.44
CA MET A 324 9.28 21.58 -0.98
C MET A 324 8.38 22.45 -1.88
N GLN A 325 7.35 23.08 -1.31
CA GLN A 325 6.35 23.84 -2.07
C GLN A 325 6.94 24.96 -2.95
N PRO A 326 7.93 25.78 -2.51
CA PRO A 326 8.49 26.82 -3.38
C PRO A 326 9.07 26.27 -4.68
N ALA A 327 9.78 25.14 -4.62
CA ALA A 327 10.33 24.51 -5.81
C ALA A 327 9.25 23.86 -6.70
N ILE A 328 8.18 23.30 -6.12
CA ILE A 328 7.05 22.77 -6.89
C ILE A 328 6.30 23.91 -7.61
N ARG A 329 6.22 25.09 -7.01
CA ARG A 329 5.58 26.27 -7.63
C ARG A 329 6.24 26.73 -8.92
N THR A 330 7.51 26.41 -9.17
CA THR A 330 8.15 26.71 -10.46
C THR A 330 7.53 25.97 -11.64
N HIS A 331 6.73 24.92 -11.37
CA HIS A 331 6.04 24.07 -12.36
C HIS A 331 4.52 24.30 -12.43
N LEU A 332 4.02 25.44 -11.89
CA LEU A 332 2.57 25.71 -11.84
C LEU A 332 1.89 25.69 -13.21
N ALA A 333 2.55 26.13 -14.26
CA ALA A 333 1.97 26.14 -15.61
C ALA A 333 1.67 24.70 -16.09
N ASP A 334 2.63 23.79 -15.93
CA ASP A 334 2.49 22.39 -16.30
C ASP A 334 1.43 21.68 -15.45
N LEU A 335 1.43 21.94 -14.13
CA LEU A 335 0.44 21.39 -13.22
C LEU A 335 -0.97 21.84 -13.56
N LYS A 336 -1.17 23.12 -13.91
CA LYS A 336 -2.47 23.65 -14.35
C LYS A 336 -2.91 23.03 -15.67
N GLU A 337 -2.01 22.88 -16.65
CA GLU A 337 -2.30 22.19 -17.90
C GLU A 337 -2.75 20.75 -17.66
N LYS A 338 -2.03 19.99 -16.82
CA LYS A 338 -2.38 18.59 -16.53
C LYS A 338 -3.65 18.47 -15.69
N ALA A 339 -3.96 19.45 -14.86
CA ALA A 339 -5.21 19.51 -14.10
C ALA A 339 -6.47 19.54 -14.99
N GLU A 340 -6.35 19.99 -16.26
CA GLU A 340 -7.43 19.97 -17.24
C GLU A 340 -7.75 18.56 -17.77
N ILE A 341 -6.92 17.55 -17.50
CA ILE A 341 -7.19 16.18 -17.91
C ILE A 341 -8.41 15.66 -17.15
N LEU A 342 -9.47 15.40 -17.89
CA LEU A 342 -10.74 14.90 -17.37
C LEU A 342 -10.75 13.37 -17.26
N PRO A 343 -11.63 12.82 -16.39
CA PRO A 343 -11.86 11.39 -16.27
C PRO A 343 -12.13 10.71 -17.63
N ARG A 344 -11.69 9.46 -17.75
CA ARG A 344 -11.82 8.60 -18.93
C ARG A 344 -10.98 9.01 -20.15
N LYS A 345 -9.99 9.86 -19.94
CA LYS A 345 -8.92 10.08 -20.90
C LYS A 345 -7.65 9.37 -20.44
N ALA A 346 -6.70 9.18 -21.35
CA ALA A 346 -5.37 8.74 -20.97
C ALA A 346 -4.82 9.65 -19.85
N ASN A 347 -4.17 9.07 -18.86
CA ASN A 347 -3.58 9.77 -17.71
C ASN A 347 -4.59 10.52 -16.79
N GLU A 348 -5.82 10.08 -16.70
CA GLU A 348 -6.82 10.65 -15.79
C GLU A 348 -6.35 10.71 -14.32
N ASP A 349 -5.57 9.71 -13.86
CA ASP A 349 -4.95 9.74 -12.54
C ASP A 349 -3.96 10.90 -12.39
N ALA A 350 -3.16 11.18 -13.42
CA ALA A 350 -2.23 12.31 -13.40
C ALA A 350 -2.98 13.66 -13.29
N GLY A 351 -4.12 13.80 -13.97
CA GLY A 351 -4.98 14.99 -13.84
C GLY A 351 -5.54 15.17 -12.43
N LEU A 352 -6.00 14.08 -11.80
CA LEU A 352 -6.51 14.11 -10.42
C LEU A 352 -5.39 14.47 -9.43
N MET A 353 -4.20 13.89 -9.59
CA MET A 353 -3.04 14.20 -8.74
C MET A 353 -2.57 15.65 -8.95
N ALA A 354 -2.53 16.15 -10.19
CA ALA A 354 -2.20 17.55 -10.46
C ALA A 354 -3.13 18.50 -9.71
N ARG A 355 -4.43 18.23 -9.70
CA ARG A 355 -5.40 19.00 -8.90
C ARG A 355 -5.13 18.87 -7.40
N GLY A 356 -4.81 17.66 -6.91
CA GLY A 356 -4.41 17.45 -5.52
C GLY A 356 -3.18 18.26 -5.12
N ILE A 357 -2.15 18.27 -5.95
CA ILE A 357 -0.95 19.09 -5.76
C ILE A 357 -1.32 20.58 -5.71
N LEU A 358 -2.12 21.06 -6.66
CA LEU A 358 -2.55 22.46 -6.69
C LEU A 358 -3.37 22.87 -5.46
N VAL A 359 -4.22 21.98 -4.93
CA VAL A 359 -4.94 22.19 -3.67
C VAL A 359 -3.97 22.27 -2.49
N ASN A 360 -3.00 21.37 -2.39
CA ASN A 360 -1.98 21.39 -1.34
C ASN A 360 -1.12 22.67 -1.37
N LEU A 361 -0.90 23.20 -2.57
CA LEU A 361 -0.21 24.48 -2.77
C LEU A 361 -1.09 25.71 -2.50
N GLY A 362 -2.39 25.57 -2.32
CA GLY A 362 -3.34 26.70 -2.24
C GLY A 362 -3.62 27.39 -3.57
N GLU A 363 -3.26 26.78 -4.70
CA GLU A 363 -3.44 27.30 -6.06
C GLU A 363 -4.77 26.87 -6.71
N MET A 364 -5.50 25.96 -6.05
CA MET A 364 -6.81 25.48 -6.48
C MET A 364 -7.73 25.31 -5.26
N ASN A 365 -9.01 25.63 -5.45
CA ASN A 365 -9.99 25.41 -4.40
C ASN A 365 -10.33 23.92 -4.29
N ILE A 366 -10.54 23.43 -3.06
CA ILE A 366 -10.93 22.02 -2.80
C ILE A 366 -12.22 21.61 -3.56
N LYS A 367 -13.10 22.55 -3.88
CA LYS A 367 -14.33 22.30 -4.65
C LYS A 367 -14.02 21.81 -6.07
N ASP A 368 -12.88 22.21 -6.63
CA ASP A 368 -12.48 21.92 -8.00
C ASP A 368 -11.60 20.67 -8.10
N LEU A 369 -11.16 20.12 -6.96
CA LEU A 369 -10.29 18.94 -6.89
C LEU A 369 -10.80 17.77 -7.73
N HIS A 370 -12.10 17.49 -7.70
CA HIS A 370 -12.70 16.37 -8.41
C HIS A 370 -13.20 16.74 -9.80
N GLY A 371 -12.89 17.96 -10.27
CA GLY A 371 -13.36 18.46 -11.57
C GLY A 371 -14.84 18.82 -11.58
N PRO A 372 -15.34 19.31 -12.72
CA PRO A 372 -16.75 19.69 -12.87
C PRO A 372 -17.69 18.51 -12.63
N GLU A 373 -18.95 18.78 -12.29
CA GLU A 373 -20.01 17.79 -11.96
C GLU A 373 -20.27 16.71 -13.02
N SER A 374 -19.62 16.75 -14.17
CA SER A 374 -19.61 15.69 -15.18
C SER A 374 -19.16 14.33 -14.63
N TYR A 375 -18.60 14.29 -13.43
CA TYR A 375 -18.43 13.06 -12.63
C TYR A 375 -19.75 12.32 -12.30
N LYS A 376 -20.90 12.93 -12.46
CA LYS A 376 -22.19 12.22 -12.48
C LYS A 376 -22.25 11.10 -13.55
N LEU A 377 -21.32 11.11 -14.48
CA LEU A 377 -21.21 10.08 -15.53
C LEU A 377 -20.76 8.70 -15.00
N GLY A 378 -20.01 8.63 -13.91
CA GLY A 378 -19.64 7.36 -13.26
C GLY A 378 -20.85 6.58 -12.77
N LEU A 379 -21.88 7.29 -12.29
CA LEU A 379 -23.15 6.69 -11.88
C LEU A 379 -24.04 6.33 -13.08
N LYS A 380 -23.97 7.04 -14.22
CA LYS A 380 -24.76 6.73 -15.41
C LYS A 380 -24.31 5.46 -16.16
N LEU A 381 -23.08 5.01 -15.99
CA LEU A 381 -22.60 3.78 -16.67
C LEU A 381 -22.97 2.49 -15.94
N ASN A 382 -23.44 2.56 -14.70
CA ASN A 382 -24.02 1.42 -14.02
C ASN A 382 -25.52 1.19 -14.37
N HIS A 383 -26.07 1.94 -15.29
CA HIS A 383 -27.49 1.84 -15.67
C HIS A 383 -27.88 0.61 -16.53
N GLY A 384 -27.02 -0.40 -16.62
CA GLY A 384 -27.45 -1.73 -17.04
C GLY A 384 -27.79 -2.66 -15.89
N ARG A 385 -27.57 -2.26 -14.62
CA ARG A 385 -27.96 -3.06 -13.45
C ARG A 385 -29.26 -2.51 -12.87
N ARG A 386 -30.23 -3.41 -12.66
CA ARG A 386 -31.51 -3.13 -12.03
C ARG A 386 -31.34 -2.27 -10.78
N PRO A 387 -32.22 -1.30 -10.50
CA PRO A 387 -32.17 -0.55 -9.26
C PRO A 387 -32.22 -1.52 -8.09
N MET A 388 -31.33 -1.30 -7.11
CA MET A 388 -31.42 -2.03 -5.84
C MET A 388 -32.81 -1.75 -5.25
N VAL A 389 -33.54 -2.80 -4.96
CA VAL A 389 -34.80 -2.73 -4.23
C VAL A 389 -34.53 -2.02 -2.91
N PRO A 390 -35.29 -0.97 -2.54
CA PRO A 390 -35.15 -0.36 -1.22
C PRO A 390 -35.36 -1.44 -0.15
N LEU A 391 -34.47 -1.49 0.83
CA LEU A 391 -34.68 -2.33 1.99
C LEU A 391 -35.95 -1.83 2.69
N PRO A 392 -36.88 -2.72 3.10
CA PRO A 392 -38.03 -2.31 3.89
C PRO A 392 -37.56 -1.69 5.21
N ASN A 393 -38.25 -0.62 5.63
CA ASN A 393 -38.05 0.11 6.88
C ASN A 393 -38.16 -0.81 8.10
#